data_bf1d18fd113621c307013864a57ca531
#
_entry.id   bf1d18fd113621c307013864a57ca531
#
_cell.length_a   1.000
_cell.length_b   1.000
_cell.length_c   1.000
_cell.angle_alpha   90.00
_cell.angle_beta   90.00
_cell.angle_gamma   90.00
#
_symmetry.space_group_name_H-M   'P 1'
#
loop_
_entity.id
_entity.type
_entity.pdbx_description
1 polymer ?
#
loop_
_entity_poly.entity_id
_entity_poly.type
_entity_poly.pdbx_seq_one_letter_code
_entity_poly.pdbx_strand_id
1 'polypeptide(L)'
;MSDLTLERTFPHPPEKVFAFVTRTEHLLSWWGPEGMGVREHELDLSRPGAWSSTLVNAEGGLHKMSGEVLSVDPPRSVEFTWGWHDDKDVRGHESRVRFEIEPDGESGSKFRLIHTGLPDDESAANHDRGWTSCLRKLERLAG
;
A
#
# COMPACT_ATOMS: atom_id res chain seq x y z
N MET A 1 -3.11 -20.56 -0.39
CA MET A 1 -3.17 -19.11 -0.27
C MET A 1 -2.50 -18.49 -1.49
N SER A 2 -2.86 -17.27 -1.82
CA SER A 2 -2.40 -16.62 -3.05
C SER A 2 -1.55 -15.41 -2.74
N ASP A 3 -0.60 -15.12 -3.64
CA ASP A 3 0.31 -13.99 -3.53
C ASP A 3 0.26 -13.19 -4.83
N LEU A 4 0.64 -11.92 -4.74
CA LEU A 4 0.81 -11.10 -5.93
C LEU A 4 2.03 -10.20 -5.78
N THR A 5 2.63 -9.83 -6.93
CA THR A 5 3.77 -8.92 -6.97
C THR A 5 3.59 -7.95 -8.13
N LEU A 6 3.77 -6.67 -7.84
CA LEU A 6 3.72 -5.61 -8.84
C LEU A 6 5.02 -4.83 -8.80
N GLU A 7 5.53 -4.43 -9.97
CA GLU A 7 6.76 -3.65 -10.07
C GLU A 7 6.54 -2.38 -10.86
N ARG A 8 7.20 -1.30 -10.44
CA ARG A 8 7.20 -0.01 -11.16
C ARG A 8 8.59 0.61 -11.05
N THR A 9 8.94 1.41 -12.03
CA THR A 9 10.20 2.16 -12.02
C THR A 9 9.91 3.65 -11.93
N PHE A 10 10.77 4.37 -11.21
CA PHE A 10 10.62 5.81 -10.99
C PHE A 10 11.93 6.53 -11.28
N PRO A 11 11.90 7.75 -11.86
CA PRO A 11 13.10 8.53 -12.14
C PRO A 11 13.59 9.30 -10.91
N HIS A 12 13.60 8.64 -9.75
CA HIS A 12 13.99 9.25 -8.47
C HIS A 12 14.85 8.30 -7.68
N PRO A 13 15.76 8.81 -6.82
CA PRO A 13 16.58 7.92 -5.98
C PRO A 13 15.73 7.19 -4.93
N PRO A 14 16.26 6.06 -4.40
CA PRO A 14 15.51 5.23 -3.44
C PRO A 14 14.96 6.00 -2.23
N GLU A 15 15.71 6.94 -1.69
CA GLU A 15 15.29 7.72 -0.53
C GLU A 15 14.01 8.51 -0.82
N LYS A 16 13.89 9.05 -2.02
CA LYS A 16 12.72 9.81 -2.42
C LYS A 16 11.51 8.91 -2.65
N VAL A 17 11.71 7.78 -3.32
CA VAL A 17 10.64 6.80 -3.53
C VAL A 17 10.18 6.24 -2.18
N PHE A 18 11.10 5.94 -1.29
CA PHE A 18 10.77 5.47 0.05
C PHE A 18 9.88 6.47 0.80
N ALA A 19 10.19 7.76 0.70
CA ALA A 19 9.35 8.80 1.31
C ALA A 19 7.95 8.84 0.70
N PHE A 20 7.81 8.70 -0.62
CA PHE A 20 6.50 8.65 -1.28
C PHE A 20 5.63 7.49 -0.79
N VAL A 21 6.23 6.35 -0.47
CA VAL A 21 5.45 5.15 -0.13
C VAL A 21 5.32 4.91 1.38
N THR A 22 5.90 5.76 2.22
CA THR A 22 5.85 5.56 3.68
C THR A 22 5.31 6.73 4.47
N ARG A 23 5.58 7.96 4.03
CA ARG A 23 5.16 9.16 4.79
C ARG A 23 3.70 9.47 4.57
N THR A 24 3.02 9.83 5.64
CA THR A 24 1.57 10.09 5.65
C THR A 24 1.14 11.08 4.56
N GLU A 25 1.80 12.22 4.46
CA GLU A 25 1.42 13.26 3.50
C GLU A 25 1.49 12.78 2.05
N HIS A 26 2.41 11.87 1.76
CA HIS A 26 2.54 11.28 0.42
C HIS A 26 1.56 10.13 0.22
N LEU A 27 1.42 9.27 1.24
CA LEU A 27 0.50 8.14 1.19
C LEU A 27 -0.92 8.57 0.85
N LEU A 28 -1.40 9.65 1.48
CA LEU A 28 -2.76 10.15 1.26
C LEU A 28 -3.01 10.57 -0.18
N SER A 29 -1.96 10.86 -0.96
CA SER A 29 -2.08 11.26 -2.35
C SER A 29 -2.34 10.10 -3.30
N TRP A 30 -1.95 8.87 -2.92
CA TRP A 30 -2.09 7.71 -3.80
C TRP A 30 -2.75 6.50 -3.14
N TRP A 31 -3.03 6.55 -1.86
CA TRP A 31 -3.67 5.46 -1.11
C TRP A 31 -5.13 5.31 -1.55
N GLY A 32 -5.54 4.06 -1.79
CA GLY A 32 -6.88 3.74 -2.26
C GLY A 32 -7.00 3.82 -3.78
N PRO A 33 -7.84 2.94 -4.37
CA PRO A 33 -8.07 2.96 -5.82
C PRO A 33 -8.64 4.29 -6.31
N GLU A 34 -8.49 4.56 -7.61
CA GLU A 34 -9.07 5.75 -8.20
C GLU A 34 -10.59 5.77 -7.98
N GLY A 35 -11.13 6.95 -7.71
CA GLY A 35 -12.54 7.12 -7.38
C GLY A 35 -12.87 6.93 -5.91
N MET A 36 -11.90 6.53 -5.09
CA MET A 36 -12.08 6.41 -3.64
C MET A 36 -11.23 7.45 -2.91
N GLY A 37 -11.76 7.94 -1.79
CA GLY A 37 -11.04 8.86 -0.91
C GLY A 37 -10.70 8.21 0.42
N VAL A 38 -9.84 8.85 1.20
CA VAL A 38 -9.53 8.43 2.57
C VAL A 38 -10.35 9.29 3.51
N ARG A 39 -11.23 8.67 4.28
CA ARG A 39 -12.11 9.39 5.22
C ARG A 39 -11.50 9.54 6.59
N GLU A 40 -10.95 8.44 7.12
CA GLU A 40 -10.28 8.41 8.42
C GLU A 40 -9.02 7.58 8.30
N HIS A 41 -7.98 7.93 9.03
CA HIS A 41 -6.74 7.17 8.97
C HIS A 41 -5.83 7.37 10.17
N GLU A 42 -5.01 6.35 10.38
CA GLU A 42 -3.79 6.38 11.17
C GLU A 42 -2.71 5.81 10.27
N LEU A 43 -2.40 6.54 9.18
CA LEU A 43 -1.48 6.07 8.14
C LEU A 43 -0.10 6.67 8.32
N ASP A 44 0.83 5.85 8.77
CA ASP A 44 2.25 6.18 8.82
C ASP A 44 3.02 4.86 8.69
N LEU A 45 3.63 4.63 7.54
CA LEU A 45 4.40 3.42 7.29
C LEU A 45 5.91 3.65 7.49
N SER A 46 6.28 4.82 8.03
CA SER A 46 7.69 5.17 8.23
C SER A 46 8.27 4.66 9.53
N ARG A 47 7.46 4.04 10.38
CA ARG A 47 7.90 3.49 11.68
C ARG A 47 7.03 2.30 12.07
N PRO A 48 7.55 1.38 12.91
CA PRO A 48 6.74 0.28 13.44
C PRO A 48 5.56 0.79 14.27
N GLY A 49 4.47 0.04 14.26
CA GLY A 49 3.29 0.34 15.03
C GLY A 49 2.00 0.11 14.26
N ALA A 50 0.87 0.32 14.92
CA ALA A 50 -0.45 0.12 14.32
C ALA A 50 -0.74 1.15 13.24
N TRP A 51 -1.43 0.71 12.20
CA TRP A 51 -1.93 1.59 11.14
C TRP A 51 -3.39 1.24 10.82
N SER A 52 -4.12 2.20 10.28
CA SER A 52 -5.48 1.96 9.82
C SER A 52 -5.89 3.00 8.79
N SER A 53 -6.87 2.66 7.96
CA SER A 53 -7.50 3.61 7.07
C SER A 53 -8.90 3.18 6.72
N THR A 54 -9.77 4.14 6.45
CA THR A 54 -11.12 3.90 5.98
C THR A 54 -11.29 4.60 4.65
N LEU A 55 -11.54 3.83 3.60
CA LEU A 55 -11.79 4.36 2.26
C LEU A 55 -13.28 4.60 2.08
N VAL A 56 -13.62 5.63 1.30
CA VAL A 56 -15.01 5.92 0.95
C VAL A 56 -15.12 5.90 -0.57
N ASN A 57 -16.10 5.15 -1.09
CA ASN A 57 -16.36 5.09 -2.53
C ASN A 57 -17.34 6.19 -2.97
N ALA A 58 -17.62 6.27 -4.28
CA ALA A 58 -18.45 7.33 -4.83
C ALA A 58 -19.89 7.32 -4.29
N GLU A 59 -20.39 6.17 -3.84
CA GLU A 59 -21.72 5.99 -3.28
C GLU A 59 -21.76 6.20 -1.76
N GLY A 60 -20.62 6.54 -1.15
CA GLY A 60 -20.52 6.74 0.29
C GLY A 60 -20.28 5.47 1.08
N GLY A 61 -20.05 4.34 0.41
CA GLY A 61 -19.72 3.08 1.08
C GLY A 61 -18.33 3.12 1.72
N LEU A 62 -18.22 2.58 2.92
CA LEU A 62 -16.98 2.60 3.69
C LEU A 62 -16.27 1.25 3.64
N HIS A 63 -14.95 1.30 3.50
CA HIS A 63 -14.10 0.10 3.48
C HIS A 63 -12.91 0.35 4.39
N LYS A 64 -12.90 -0.27 5.56
CA LYS A 64 -11.85 -0.11 6.54
C LYS A 64 -10.84 -1.25 6.47
N MET A 65 -9.57 -0.90 6.58
CA MET A 65 -8.49 -1.88 6.70
C MET A 65 -7.53 -1.41 7.79
N SER A 66 -6.84 -2.38 8.39
CA SER A 66 -5.88 -2.09 9.44
C SER A 66 -4.81 -3.17 9.52
N GLY A 67 -3.77 -2.87 10.28
CA GLY A 67 -2.69 -3.80 10.51
C GLY A 67 -1.62 -3.20 11.40
N GLU A 68 -0.43 -3.78 11.30
CA GLU A 68 0.72 -3.33 12.06
C GLU A 68 1.93 -3.26 11.15
N VAL A 69 2.69 -2.17 11.23
CA VAL A 69 3.99 -2.07 10.57
C VAL A 69 4.97 -2.87 11.40
N LEU A 70 5.53 -3.94 10.81
CA LEU A 70 6.40 -4.88 11.50
C LEU A 70 7.86 -4.48 11.45
N SER A 71 8.31 -3.97 10.30
CA SER A 71 9.70 -3.60 10.11
C SER A 71 9.84 -2.47 9.10
N VAL A 72 10.83 -1.62 9.32
CA VAL A 72 11.14 -0.51 8.42
C VAL A 72 12.66 -0.48 8.27
N ASP A 73 13.14 -0.59 7.02
CA ASP A 73 14.58 -0.55 6.69
C ASP A 73 14.81 0.51 5.61
N PRO A 74 14.90 1.80 6.00
CA PRO A 74 15.04 2.87 5.00
C PRO A 74 16.39 2.80 4.30
N PRO A 75 16.45 3.09 3.01
CA PRO A 75 15.35 3.36 2.09
C PRO A 75 14.93 2.13 1.28
N ARG A 76 15.11 0.92 1.82
CA ARG A 76 15.01 -0.33 1.07
C ARG A 76 13.68 -1.04 1.20
N SER A 77 13.07 -1.02 2.39
CA SER A 77 11.85 -1.81 2.55
C SER A 77 11.01 -1.42 3.76
N VAL A 78 9.74 -1.76 3.69
CA VAL A 78 8.81 -1.74 4.81
C VAL A 78 7.89 -2.94 4.67
N GLU A 79 7.56 -3.57 5.81
CA GLU A 79 6.66 -4.71 5.82
C GLU A 79 5.56 -4.48 6.86
N PHE A 80 4.32 -4.76 6.46
CA PHE A 80 3.19 -4.55 7.35
C PHE A 80 2.10 -5.59 7.09
N THR A 81 1.26 -5.82 8.12
CA THR A 81 0.12 -6.72 8.01
C THR A 81 -1.08 -5.96 7.49
N TRP A 82 -2.05 -6.71 6.92
CA TRP A 82 -3.24 -6.15 6.29
C TRP A 82 -4.45 -6.99 6.66
N GLY A 83 -5.52 -6.34 7.09
CA GLY A 83 -6.79 -7.02 7.32
C GLY A 83 -7.93 -6.07 7.03
N TRP A 84 -8.95 -6.58 6.29
CA TRP A 84 -10.17 -5.83 6.04
C TRP A 84 -11.13 -6.01 7.21
N HIS A 85 -11.90 -4.96 7.50
CA HIS A 85 -12.96 -5.01 8.50
C HIS A 85 -14.30 -5.20 7.81
N ASP A 86 -15.21 -5.95 8.43
CA ASP A 86 -16.56 -6.11 7.94
C ASP A 86 -17.44 -4.92 8.37
N ASP A 87 -18.73 -4.97 8.07
CA ASP A 87 -19.67 -3.89 8.39
C ASP A 87 -19.93 -3.73 9.90
N LYS A 88 -19.48 -4.70 10.71
CA LYS A 88 -19.56 -4.64 12.17
C LYS A 88 -18.21 -4.26 12.80
N ASP A 89 -17.27 -3.81 11.97
CA ASP A 89 -15.93 -3.43 12.37
C ASP A 89 -15.13 -4.59 12.96
N VAL A 90 -15.38 -5.82 12.48
CA VAL A 90 -14.61 -7.00 12.88
C VAL A 90 -13.55 -7.25 11.83
N ARG A 91 -12.28 -7.31 12.27
CA ARG A 91 -11.14 -7.54 11.38
C ARG A 91 -11.09 -9.00 10.95
N GLY A 92 -11.03 -9.20 9.64
CA GLY A 92 -11.02 -10.54 9.05
C GLY A 92 -9.63 -11.11 8.83
N HIS A 93 -9.49 -11.91 7.77
CA HIS A 93 -8.25 -12.59 7.42
C HIS A 93 -7.05 -11.64 7.32
N GLU A 94 -5.93 -12.04 7.92
CA GLU A 94 -4.71 -11.24 7.88
C GLU A 94 -3.80 -11.72 6.75
N SER A 95 -3.34 -10.76 5.94
CA SER A 95 -2.33 -10.97 4.93
C SER A 95 -1.15 -10.04 5.19
N ARG A 96 -0.15 -10.06 4.32
CA ARG A 96 1.08 -9.30 4.57
C ARG A 96 1.51 -8.57 3.31
N VAL A 97 1.91 -7.31 3.48
CA VAL A 97 2.39 -6.46 2.37
C VAL A 97 3.83 -6.06 2.64
N ARG A 98 4.66 -6.13 1.59
CA ARG A 98 6.04 -5.65 1.65
C ARG A 98 6.29 -4.72 0.47
N PHE A 99 6.82 -3.54 0.77
CA PHE A 99 7.35 -2.62 -0.25
C PHE A 99 8.85 -2.77 -0.27
N GLU A 100 9.42 -2.95 -1.47
CA GLU A 100 10.86 -3.03 -1.66
C GLU A 100 11.30 -1.98 -2.68
N ILE A 101 12.40 -1.31 -2.40
CA ILE A 101 12.93 -0.28 -3.28
C ILE A 101 14.41 -0.56 -3.47
N GLU A 102 14.85 -0.60 -4.72
CA GLU A 102 16.27 -0.76 -5.04
C GLU A 102 16.71 0.27 -6.08
N PRO A 103 17.99 0.64 -6.10
CA PRO A 103 18.48 1.54 -7.14
C PRO A 103 18.30 0.92 -8.53
N ASP A 104 17.96 1.77 -9.49
CA ASP A 104 17.85 1.38 -10.90
C ASP A 104 18.56 2.44 -11.72
N GLY A 105 19.79 2.16 -12.13
CA GLY A 105 20.65 3.13 -12.77
C GLY A 105 21.21 4.14 -11.76
N GLU A 106 21.66 5.27 -12.25
CA GLU A 106 22.32 6.28 -11.41
C GLU A 106 21.37 7.15 -10.61
N SER A 107 20.14 7.33 -11.10
CA SER A 107 19.21 8.29 -10.50
C SER A 107 17.79 7.78 -10.37
N GLY A 108 17.56 6.52 -10.68
CA GLY A 108 16.23 5.92 -10.64
C GLY A 108 16.09 4.85 -9.57
N SER A 109 14.88 4.33 -9.44
CA SER A 109 14.56 3.27 -8.50
C SER A 109 13.55 2.29 -9.10
N LYS A 110 13.65 1.04 -8.67
CA LYS A 110 12.64 0.02 -8.90
C LYS A 110 11.87 -0.20 -7.61
N PHE A 111 10.57 -0.07 -7.68
CA PHE A 111 9.66 -0.30 -6.58
C PHE A 111 8.92 -1.61 -6.81
N ARG A 112 8.91 -2.47 -5.79
CA ARG A 112 8.18 -3.74 -5.82
C ARG A 112 7.20 -3.80 -4.67
N LEU A 113 5.95 -4.10 -4.98
CA LEU A 113 4.89 -4.33 -4.00
C LEU A 113 4.59 -5.82 -3.99
N ILE A 114 4.74 -6.44 -2.83
CA ILE A 114 4.53 -7.88 -2.65
C ILE A 114 3.44 -8.06 -1.60
N HIS A 115 2.32 -8.69 -1.99
CA HIS A 115 1.20 -8.95 -1.08
C HIS A 115 1.02 -10.46 -1.00
N THR A 116 1.27 -11.02 0.18
CA THR A 116 1.29 -12.48 0.39
C THR A 116 0.23 -12.90 1.41
N GLY A 117 -0.11 -14.19 1.36
CA GLY A 117 -1.03 -14.77 2.34
C GLY A 117 -2.49 -14.40 2.13
N LEU A 118 -2.87 -14.04 0.91
CA LEU A 118 -4.28 -13.81 0.59
C LEU A 118 -5.05 -15.13 0.59
N PRO A 119 -6.33 -15.13 1.00
CA PRO A 119 -7.05 -16.38 1.22
C PRO A 119 -7.26 -17.21 -0.05
N ASP A 120 -7.41 -16.58 -1.22
CA ASP A 120 -7.67 -17.29 -2.47
C ASP A 120 -7.29 -16.43 -3.68
N ASP A 121 -7.43 -17.02 -4.87
CA ASP A 121 -7.10 -16.35 -6.13
C ASP A 121 -8.03 -15.18 -6.44
N GLU A 122 -9.28 -15.25 -6.02
CA GLU A 122 -10.22 -14.15 -6.20
C GLU A 122 -9.77 -12.92 -5.41
N SER A 123 -9.36 -13.12 -4.15
CA SER A 123 -8.81 -12.03 -3.33
C SER A 123 -7.56 -11.45 -3.96
N ALA A 124 -6.66 -12.30 -4.48
CA ALA A 124 -5.45 -11.83 -5.14
C ALA A 124 -5.78 -10.99 -6.37
N ALA A 125 -6.75 -11.40 -7.19
CA ALA A 125 -7.17 -10.64 -8.36
C ALA A 125 -7.80 -9.29 -7.97
N ASN A 126 -8.59 -9.26 -6.90
CA ASN A 126 -9.20 -8.03 -6.39
C ASN A 126 -8.14 -7.06 -5.88
N HIS A 127 -7.16 -7.54 -5.13
CA HIS A 127 -6.06 -6.73 -4.63
C HIS A 127 -5.16 -6.24 -5.77
N ASP A 128 -4.92 -7.07 -6.79
CA ASP A 128 -4.15 -6.68 -7.97
C ASP A 128 -4.80 -5.47 -8.64
N ARG A 129 -6.11 -5.51 -8.86
CA ARG A 129 -6.84 -4.39 -9.46
C ARG A 129 -6.76 -3.13 -8.58
N GLY A 130 -6.94 -3.30 -7.27
CA GLY A 130 -6.88 -2.18 -6.33
C GLY A 130 -5.48 -1.56 -6.27
N TRP A 131 -4.45 -2.38 -6.11
CA TRP A 131 -3.08 -1.89 -6.08
C TRP A 131 -2.65 -1.26 -7.41
N THR A 132 -3.04 -1.87 -8.53
CA THR A 132 -2.74 -1.29 -9.84
C THR A 132 -3.32 0.11 -9.98
N SER A 133 -4.55 0.32 -9.49
CA SER A 133 -5.18 1.63 -9.49
C SER A 133 -4.44 2.62 -8.60
N CYS A 134 -4.04 2.20 -7.40
CA CYS A 134 -3.24 3.03 -6.50
C CYS A 134 -1.91 3.42 -7.14
N LEU A 135 -1.22 2.46 -7.76
CA LEU A 135 0.08 2.70 -8.36
C LEU A 135 0.01 3.63 -9.57
N ARG A 136 -1.11 3.67 -10.29
CA ARG A 136 -1.31 4.66 -11.36
C ARG A 136 -1.29 6.08 -10.80
N LYS A 137 -1.89 6.29 -9.63
CA LYS A 137 -1.83 7.60 -8.96
C LYS A 137 -0.41 7.92 -8.54
N LEU A 138 0.30 6.95 -7.97
CA LEU A 138 1.70 7.13 -7.57
C LEU A 138 2.58 7.48 -8.76
N GLU A 139 2.39 6.80 -9.89
CA GLU A 139 3.15 7.10 -11.10
C GLU A 139 2.91 8.52 -11.61
N ARG A 140 1.67 9.02 -11.52
CA ARG A 140 1.36 10.40 -11.90
C ARG A 140 2.04 11.43 -11.00
N LEU A 141 2.21 11.09 -9.70
CA LEU A 141 2.84 12.00 -8.74
C LEU A 141 4.37 11.96 -8.83
N ALA A 142 4.93 10.79 -9.04
CA ALA A 142 6.37 10.54 -8.93
C ALA A 142 7.06 10.24 -10.26
N GLY A 143 6.29 9.99 -11.27
CA GLY A 143 6.81 9.75 -12.62
C GLY A 143 7.10 11.04 -13.37
#